data_9ebf3a6cf945e9bcb0b0c9de78ab71e9
#
_entry.id   9ebf3a6cf945e9bcb0b0c9de78ab71e9
#
_cell.length_a   1.000
_cell.length_b   1.000
_cell.length_c   1.000
_cell.angle_alpha   90.00
_cell.angle_beta   90.00
_cell.angle_gamma   90.00
#
_symmetry.space_group_name_H-M   'P 1'
#
loop_
_entity.id
_entity.type
_entity.pdbx_description
1 polymer ?
#
loop_
_entity_poly.entity_id
_entity_poly.type
_entity_poly.pdbx_seq_one_letter_code
_entity_poly.pdbx_strand_id
1 'polypeptide(L)'
;MSQEHNRYREEEKEINVEEEKVEETTLEEEKKTEELVSDEEKIDKQKNKKIKKQKKIEDFEEYHQLVEEVAKLKDDLLRNRADLENFKKRNNEERIRERKYALQDFLLDLIDVIDIYDKAVNIKTDDEKLNKFLSGFVMINNMLKQKLASYEVKQIDALNKPFDPSFHSAIESVKVDGVEPNTVVEVIITGYTYKDRVLRPSMVKVSE
;
A
#
# COMPACT_ATOMS: atom_id res chain seq x y z
N MET A 1 -20.48 21.74 -1.32
CA MET A 1 -19.67 22.26 -0.22
C MET A 1 -19.86 23.74 0.10
N SER A 2 -20.07 24.64 -0.88
CA SER A 2 -20.26 26.07 -0.58
C SER A 2 -21.62 26.47 0.02
N GLN A 3 -22.68 25.68 -0.18
CA GLN A 3 -24.04 26.05 0.27
C GLN A 3 -24.30 25.70 1.73
N GLU A 4 -23.69 24.63 2.26
CA GLU A 4 -23.83 24.23 3.66
C GLU A 4 -23.06 25.17 4.60
N HIS A 5 -21.89 25.65 4.21
CA HIS A 5 -21.09 26.56 5.02
C HIS A 5 -21.73 27.97 5.16
N ASN A 6 -22.54 28.38 4.15
CA ASN A 6 -23.26 29.63 4.19
C ASN A 6 -24.50 29.57 5.12
N ARG A 7 -25.15 28.40 5.18
CA ARG A 7 -26.33 28.16 6.02
C ARG A 7 -26.00 28.23 7.52
N TYR A 8 -24.85 27.63 7.93
CA TYR A 8 -24.39 27.71 9.33
C TYR A 8 -23.98 29.12 9.76
N ARG A 9 -23.51 29.95 8.83
CA ARG A 9 -23.15 31.34 9.10
C ARG A 9 -24.36 32.26 9.18
N GLU A 10 -25.46 31.92 8.55
CA GLU A 10 -26.74 32.63 8.65
C GLU A 10 -27.46 32.24 9.93
N GLU A 11 -27.45 30.99 10.31
CA GLU A 11 -28.01 30.51 11.60
C GLU A 11 -27.27 31.08 12.82
N GLU A 12 -25.94 31.23 12.78
CA GLU A 12 -25.16 31.91 13.84
C GLU A 12 -25.50 33.41 13.94
N LYS A 13 -25.82 34.05 12.81
CA LYS A 13 -26.23 35.47 12.84
C LYS A 13 -27.65 35.66 13.33
N GLU A 14 -28.58 34.76 13.02
CA GLU A 14 -29.95 34.81 13.55
C GLU A 14 -29.97 34.58 15.07
N ILE A 15 -29.16 33.67 15.59
CA ILE A 15 -29.04 33.44 17.04
C ILE A 15 -28.51 34.67 17.76
N ASN A 16 -27.48 35.35 17.24
CA ASN A 16 -26.96 36.60 17.82
C ASN A 16 -27.97 37.76 17.78
N VAL A 17 -28.78 37.87 16.73
CA VAL A 17 -29.82 38.93 16.61
C VAL A 17 -31.01 38.69 17.57
N GLU A 18 -31.32 37.42 17.86
CA GLU A 18 -32.35 37.08 18.84
C GLU A 18 -31.84 37.34 20.29
N GLU A 19 -30.54 37.12 20.57
CA GLU A 19 -29.95 37.44 21.86
C GLU A 19 -29.92 38.97 22.13
N GLU A 20 -29.56 39.81 21.16
CA GLU A 20 -29.62 41.29 21.30
C GLU A 20 -31.06 41.78 21.49
N LYS A 21 -32.04 41.22 20.82
CA LYS A 21 -33.46 41.58 20.98
C LYS A 21 -34.03 41.16 22.33
N VAL A 22 -33.55 40.04 22.87
CA VAL A 22 -33.96 39.58 24.22
C VAL A 22 -33.34 40.45 25.30
N GLU A 23 -32.10 41.01 25.12
CA GLU A 23 -31.51 41.96 26.05
C GLU A 23 -32.18 43.33 26.02
N GLU A 24 -32.57 43.85 24.84
CA GLU A 24 -33.31 45.15 24.77
C GLU A 24 -34.74 45.05 25.37
N THR A 25 -35.46 43.95 25.18
CA THR A 25 -36.80 43.76 25.77
C THR A 25 -36.71 43.58 27.28
N THR A 26 -35.65 43.01 27.84
CA THR A 26 -35.47 42.88 29.29
C THR A 26 -35.17 44.19 29.96
N LEU A 27 -34.51 45.12 29.30
CA LEU A 27 -34.18 46.49 29.85
C LEU A 27 -35.40 47.45 29.85
N GLU A 28 -36.36 47.24 28.95
CA GLU A 28 -37.58 48.06 28.95
C GLU A 28 -38.65 47.60 29.96
N GLU A 29 -38.71 46.30 30.27
CA GLU A 29 -39.62 45.77 31.28
C GLU A 29 -39.16 46.07 32.73
N GLU A 30 -37.88 46.18 32.99
CA GLU A 30 -37.33 46.54 34.33
C GLU A 30 -37.69 47.97 34.77
N LYS A 31 -38.02 48.88 33.85
CA LYS A 31 -38.41 50.26 34.17
C LYS A 31 -39.88 50.44 34.53
N LYS A 32 -40.75 49.46 34.33
CA LYS A 32 -42.20 49.55 34.56
C LYS A 32 -42.69 48.83 35.82
N THR A 33 -41.84 48.15 36.58
CA THR A 33 -42.28 47.36 37.73
C THR A 33 -41.62 47.78 39.06
N GLU A 34 -41.09 48.97 39.17
CA GLU A 34 -40.46 49.47 40.42
C GLU A 34 -41.45 49.93 41.48
N GLU A 35 -42.76 49.87 41.27
CA GLU A 35 -43.76 50.12 42.31
C GLU A 35 -44.61 48.89 42.60
N LEU A 36 -44.52 48.40 43.83
CA LEU A 36 -45.39 47.41 44.46
C LEU A 36 -45.06 45.93 44.24
N VAL A 37 -44.09 45.37 44.92
CA VAL A 37 -44.19 43.99 45.51
C VAL A 37 -43.10 43.76 46.54
N SER A 38 -43.51 43.18 47.68
CA SER A 38 -42.67 42.89 48.85
C SER A 38 -41.38 42.14 48.52
N ASP A 39 -40.33 42.37 49.30
CA ASP A 39 -38.96 41.91 49.04
C ASP A 39 -38.78 40.38 48.92
N GLU A 40 -39.72 39.56 49.40
CA GLU A 40 -39.70 38.10 49.27
C GLU A 40 -40.05 37.61 47.86
N GLU A 41 -40.96 38.24 47.14
CA GLU A 41 -41.25 37.88 45.77
C GLU A 41 -40.13 38.23 44.76
N LYS A 42 -39.34 39.24 45.06
CA LYS A 42 -38.19 39.63 44.23
C LYS A 42 -37.05 38.62 44.30
N ILE A 43 -36.84 38.02 45.49
CA ILE A 43 -35.77 37.01 45.72
C ILE A 43 -36.11 35.69 44.98
N ASP A 44 -37.34 35.26 45.00
CA ASP A 44 -37.74 34.02 44.32
C ASP A 44 -37.76 34.17 42.79
N LYS A 45 -38.19 35.34 42.28
CA LYS A 45 -38.11 35.64 40.83
C LYS A 45 -36.67 35.74 40.30
N GLN A 46 -35.74 36.29 41.12
CA GLN A 46 -34.32 36.35 40.78
C GLN A 46 -33.65 34.98 40.83
N LYS A 47 -33.99 34.11 41.79
CA LYS A 47 -33.48 32.72 41.84
C LYS A 47 -33.95 31.89 40.65
N ASN A 48 -35.23 31.97 40.31
CA ASN A 48 -35.80 31.26 39.17
C ASN A 48 -35.26 31.78 37.83
N LYS A 49 -34.99 33.09 37.67
CA LYS A 49 -34.34 33.65 36.49
C LYS A 49 -32.87 33.18 36.36
N LYS A 50 -32.13 33.10 37.49
CA LYS A 50 -30.73 32.57 37.50
C LYS A 50 -30.70 31.09 37.14
N ILE A 51 -31.60 30.27 37.66
CA ILE A 51 -31.68 28.83 37.35
C ILE A 51 -32.06 28.60 35.88
N LYS A 52 -32.99 29.38 35.32
CA LYS A 52 -33.33 29.31 33.91
C LYS A 52 -32.20 29.78 32.97
N LYS A 53 -31.43 30.78 33.41
CA LYS A 53 -30.28 31.27 32.65
C LYS A 53 -29.13 30.27 32.70
N GLN A 54 -28.87 29.63 33.84
CA GLN A 54 -27.88 28.57 33.96
C GLN A 54 -28.24 27.32 33.10
N LYS A 55 -29.48 26.86 33.16
CA LYS A 55 -29.91 25.74 32.29
C LYS A 55 -29.77 26.05 30.80
N LYS A 56 -30.10 27.27 30.37
CA LYS A 56 -29.92 27.65 28.95
C LYS A 56 -28.44 27.72 28.54
N ILE A 57 -27.54 28.05 29.44
CA ILE A 57 -26.08 28.08 29.20
C ILE A 57 -25.56 26.64 29.12
N GLU A 58 -25.99 25.75 30.03
CA GLU A 58 -25.62 24.34 30.03
C GLU A 58 -26.11 23.64 28.74
N ASP A 59 -27.38 23.86 28.35
CA ASP A 59 -27.98 23.32 27.11
C ASP A 59 -27.21 23.83 25.86
N PHE A 60 -26.73 25.07 25.87
CA PHE A 60 -25.97 25.67 24.78
C PHE A 60 -24.54 25.10 24.67
N GLU A 61 -23.87 24.92 25.83
CA GLU A 61 -22.55 24.28 25.86
C GLU A 61 -22.60 22.82 25.41
N GLU A 62 -23.62 22.06 25.84
CA GLU A 62 -23.85 20.69 25.40
C GLU A 62 -24.10 20.62 23.88
N TYR A 63 -24.89 21.54 23.34
CA TYR A 63 -25.14 21.63 21.90
C TYR A 63 -23.84 21.90 21.11
N HIS A 64 -23.00 22.82 21.58
CA HIS A 64 -21.70 23.10 20.93
C HIS A 64 -20.76 21.89 20.97
N GLN A 65 -20.70 21.18 22.10
CA GLN A 65 -19.91 19.96 22.22
C GLN A 65 -20.38 18.89 21.24
N LEU A 66 -21.68 18.68 21.11
CA LEU A 66 -22.27 17.74 20.15
C LEU A 66 -21.97 18.12 18.70
N VAL A 67 -22.04 19.41 18.37
CA VAL A 67 -21.69 19.89 17.01
C VAL A 67 -20.22 19.63 16.68
N GLU A 68 -19.32 19.90 17.63
CA GLU A 68 -17.90 19.61 17.47
C GLU A 68 -17.63 18.11 17.33
N GLU A 69 -18.30 17.28 18.12
CA GLU A 69 -18.17 15.83 18.04
C GLU A 69 -18.64 15.29 16.69
N VAL A 70 -19.80 15.77 16.22
CA VAL A 70 -20.32 15.42 14.89
C VAL A 70 -19.36 15.86 13.78
N ALA A 71 -18.74 17.05 13.91
CA ALA A 71 -17.77 17.52 12.95
C ALA A 71 -16.50 16.63 12.93
N LYS A 72 -15.98 16.26 14.10
CA LYS A 72 -14.85 15.32 14.23
C LYS A 72 -15.17 13.95 13.68
N LEU A 73 -16.34 13.39 14.03
CA LEU A 73 -16.77 12.09 13.52
C LEU A 73 -16.94 12.08 11.99
N LYS A 74 -17.41 13.18 11.40
CA LYS A 74 -17.50 13.32 9.94
C LYS A 74 -16.12 13.35 9.30
N ASP A 75 -15.16 14.08 9.86
CA ASP A 75 -13.79 14.13 9.35
C ASP A 75 -13.12 12.76 9.46
N ASP A 76 -13.28 12.08 10.60
CA ASP A 76 -12.76 10.71 10.80
C ASP A 76 -13.38 9.71 9.81
N LEU A 77 -14.68 9.82 9.55
CA LEU A 77 -15.34 8.98 8.54
C LEU A 77 -14.81 9.23 7.13
N LEU A 78 -14.57 10.47 6.76
CA LEU A 78 -14.00 10.82 5.45
C LEU A 78 -12.57 10.29 5.33
N ARG A 79 -11.77 10.45 6.37
CA ARG A 79 -10.39 9.93 6.43
C ARG A 79 -10.38 8.40 6.35
N ASN A 80 -11.16 7.73 7.18
CA ASN A 80 -11.27 6.27 7.17
C ASN A 80 -11.74 5.75 5.81
N ARG A 81 -12.65 6.45 5.14
CA ARG A 81 -13.10 6.08 3.79
C ARG A 81 -11.96 6.20 2.77
N ALA A 82 -11.20 7.29 2.82
CA ALA A 82 -10.04 7.47 1.94
C ALA A 82 -8.97 6.39 2.20
N ASP A 83 -8.69 6.07 3.47
CA ASP A 83 -7.75 5.02 3.85
C ASP A 83 -8.21 3.64 3.36
N LEU A 84 -9.50 3.34 3.48
CA LEU A 84 -10.08 2.10 2.97
C LEU A 84 -9.98 1.99 1.44
N GLU A 85 -10.19 3.07 0.71
CA GLU A 85 -10.04 3.07 -0.75
C GLU A 85 -8.57 2.86 -1.15
N ASN A 86 -7.63 3.53 -0.49
CA ASN A 86 -6.19 3.33 -0.68
C ASN A 86 -5.76 1.90 -0.33
N PHE A 87 -6.24 1.38 0.80
CA PHE A 87 -5.98 0.00 1.20
C PHE A 87 -6.50 -1.01 0.17
N LYS A 88 -7.73 -0.84 -0.29
CA LYS A 88 -8.32 -1.72 -1.34
C LYS A 88 -7.51 -1.69 -2.62
N LYS A 89 -7.07 -0.51 -3.06
CA LYS A 89 -6.24 -0.35 -4.25
C LYS A 89 -4.91 -1.11 -4.09
N ARG A 90 -4.18 -0.85 -2.99
CA ARG A 90 -2.92 -1.53 -2.69
C ARG A 90 -3.09 -3.04 -2.58
N ASN A 91 -4.08 -3.52 -1.84
CA ASN A 91 -4.35 -4.93 -1.69
C ASN A 91 -4.67 -5.62 -3.04
N ASN A 92 -5.42 -4.95 -3.91
CA ASN A 92 -5.70 -5.47 -5.24
C ASN A 92 -4.43 -5.57 -6.10
N GLU A 93 -3.56 -4.57 -6.05
CA GLU A 93 -2.26 -4.59 -6.74
C GLU A 93 -1.34 -5.70 -6.19
N GLU A 94 -1.32 -5.89 -4.87
CA GLU A 94 -0.58 -6.99 -4.21
C GLU A 94 -1.11 -8.35 -4.65
N ARG A 95 -2.43 -8.56 -4.64
CA ARG A 95 -3.05 -9.82 -5.11
C ARG A 95 -2.78 -10.11 -6.58
N ILE A 96 -2.74 -9.09 -7.43
CA ILE A 96 -2.38 -9.26 -8.85
C ILE A 96 -0.92 -9.70 -8.95
N ARG A 97 0.00 -9.08 -8.17
CA ARG A 97 1.41 -9.47 -8.13
C ARG A 97 1.61 -10.88 -7.58
N GLU A 98 0.96 -11.23 -6.48
CA GLU A 98 1.00 -12.57 -5.91
C GLU A 98 0.56 -13.63 -6.90
N ARG A 99 -0.57 -13.41 -7.57
CA ARG A 99 -1.06 -14.33 -8.62
C ARG A 99 -0.10 -14.42 -9.80
N LYS A 100 0.53 -13.29 -10.19
CA LYS A 100 1.48 -13.26 -11.30
C LYS A 100 2.71 -14.13 -11.01
N TYR A 101 3.16 -14.17 -9.75
CA TYR A 101 4.38 -14.87 -9.33
C TYR A 101 4.12 -16.08 -8.43
N ALA A 102 2.90 -16.56 -8.33
CA ALA A 102 2.52 -17.67 -7.43
C ALA A 102 3.33 -18.95 -7.65
N LEU A 103 3.88 -19.15 -8.85
CA LEU A 103 4.70 -20.32 -9.18
C LEU A 103 6.20 -20.10 -8.97
N GLN A 104 6.62 -18.94 -8.47
CA GLN A 104 8.04 -18.57 -8.39
C GLN A 104 8.85 -19.58 -7.57
N ASP A 105 8.39 -19.92 -6.37
CA ASP A 105 9.11 -20.82 -5.45
C ASP A 105 9.16 -22.24 -6.03
N PHE A 106 8.05 -22.74 -6.56
CA PHE A 106 8.02 -24.03 -7.24
C PHE A 106 8.98 -24.08 -8.43
N LEU A 107 9.06 -22.99 -9.21
CA LEU A 107 9.96 -22.94 -10.37
C LEU A 107 11.43 -22.90 -9.94
N LEU A 108 11.76 -22.26 -8.81
CA LEU A 108 13.12 -22.28 -8.26
C LEU A 108 13.54 -23.71 -7.92
N ASP A 109 12.71 -24.44 -7.17
CA ASP A 109 13.00 -25.83 -6.80
C ASP A 109 13.11 -26.73 -8.05
N LEU A 110 12.24 -26.51 -9.03
CA LEU A 110 12.27 -27.26 -10.28
C LEU A 110 13.53 -26.99 -11.10
N ILE A 111 14.01 -25.75 -11.14
CA ILE A 111 15.25 -25.38 -11.86
C ILE A 111 16.46 -26.09 -11.28
N ASP A 112 16.54 -26.24 -9.96
CA ASP A 112 17.63 -26.97 -9.31
C ASP A 112 17.67 -28.44 -9.76
N VAL A 113 16.52 -29.07 -9.90
CA VAL A 113 16.41 -30.44 -10.42
C VAL A 113 16.84 -30.51 -11.90
N ILE A 114 16.43 -29.51 -12.71
CA ILE A 114 16.82 -29.43 -14.13
C ILE A 114 18.32 -29.25 -14.29
N ASP A 115 18.97 -28.47 -13.45
CA ASP A 115 20.43 -28.29 -13.49
C ASP A 115 21.18 -29.60 -13.19
N ILE A 116 20.70 -30.38 -12.23
CA ILE A 116 21.25 -31.70 -11.93
C ILE A 116 21.06 -32.64 -13.12
N TYR A 117 19.84 -32.60 -13.70
CA TYR A 117 19.52 -33.41 -14.88
C TYR A 117 20.38 -33.01 -16.10
N ASP A 118 20.55 -31.73 -16.37
CA ASP A 118 21.43 -31.19 -17.42
C ASP A 118 22.87 -31.72 -17.27
N LYS A 119 23.40 -31.70 -16.06
CA LYS A 119 24.76 -32.24 -15.77
C LYS A 119 24.82 -33.73 -16.04
N ALA A 120 23.78 -34.49 -15.65
CA ALA A 120 23.74 -35.94 -15.81
C ALA A 120 23.66 -36.37 -17.27
N VAL A 121 22.90 -35.65 -18.13
CA VAL A 121 22.75 -36.02 -19.56
C VAL A 121 23.87 -35.52 -20.44
N ASN A 122 24.66 -34.53 -19.99
CA ASN A 122 25.78 -33.97 -20.72
C ASN A 122 27.13 -34.60 -20.35
N ILE A 123 27.13 -35.75 -19.65
CA ILE A 123 28.34 -36.48 -19.34
C ILE A 123 29.01 -36.95 -20.64
N LYS A 124 30.26 -36.60 -20.82
CA LYS A 124 31.06 -37.06 -21.94
C LYS A 124 31.46 -38.53 -21.72
N THR A 125 31.12 -39.40 -22.67
CA THR A 125 31.51 -40.80 -22.63
C THR A 125 31.93 -41.27 -24.03
N ASP A 126 32.87 -42.23 -24.08
CA ASP A 126 33.33 -42.82 -25.34
C ASP A 126 32.49 -44.03 -25.79
N ASP A 127 31.50 -44.47 -24.98
CA ASP A 127 30.62 -45.56 -25.32
C ASP A 127 29.49 -45.10 -26.23
N GLU A 128 29.49 -45.55 -27.48
CA GLU A 128 28.45 -45.24 -28.49
C GLU A 128 27.04 -45.63 -28.04
N LYS A 129 26.89 -46.77 -27.33
CA LYS A 129 25.59 -47.22 -26.89
C LYS A 129 25.03 -46.28 -25.82
N LEU A 130 25.90 -45.87 -24.90
CA LEU A 130 25.54 -44.92 -23.85
C LEU A 130 25.23 -43.52 -24.44
N ASN A 131 26.02 -43.06 -25.43
CA ASN A 131 25.76 -41.82 -26.14
C ASN A 131 24.40 -41.81 -26.86
N LYS A 132 24.02 -42.90 -27.52
CA LYS A 132 22.70 -43.06 -28.15
C LYS A 132 21.58 -43.03 -27.11
N PHE A 133 21.79 -43.66 -25.97
CA PHE A 133 20.83 -43.67 -24.89
C PHE A 133 20.67 -42.25 -24.28
N LEU A 134 21.75 -41.56 -23.98
CA LEU A 134 21.76 -40.20 -23.44
C LEU A 134 21.14 -39.18 -24.41
N SER A 135 21.30 -39.38 -25.72
CA SER A 135 20.67 -38.48 -26.72
C SER A 135 19.15 -38.39 -26.58
N GLY A 136 18.49 -39.50 -26.21
CA GLY A 136 17.06 -39.53 -25.94
C GLY A 136 16.69 -38.65 -24.74
N PHE A 137 17.49 -38.70 -23.69
CA PHE A 137 17.30 -37.84 -22.49
C PHE A 137 17.59 -36.37 -22.76
N VAL A 138 18.58 -36.07 -23.62
CA VAL A 138 18.81 -34.69 -24.09
C VAL A 138 17.58 -34.14 -24.82
N MET A 139 16.92 -34.95 -25.66
CA MET A 139 15.68 -34.53 -26.31
C MET A 139 14.56 -34.23 -25.31
N ILE A 140 14.39 -35.08 -24.30
CA ILE A 140 13.40 -34.86 -23.24
C ILE A 140 13.71 -33.54 -22.49
N ASN A 141 14.97 -33.31 -22.17
CA ASN A 141 15.40 -32.09 -21.51
C ASN A 141 15.10 -30.83 -22.32
N ASN A 142 15.39 -30.88 -23.62
CA ASN A 142 15.06 -29.79 -24.53
C ASN A 142 13.56 -29.54 -24.62
N MET A 143 12.72 -30.58 -24.62
CA MET A 143 11.28 -30.46 -24.56
C MET A 143 10.82 -29.81 -23.26
N LEU A 144 11.42 -30.17 -22.13
CA LEU A 144 11.14 -29.56 -20.82
C LEU A 144 11.48 -28.07 -20.82
N LYS A 145 12.67 -27.70 -21.30
CA LYS A 145 13.11 -26.29 -21.45
C LYS A 145 12.17 -25.52 -22.37
N GLN A 146 11.72 -26.10 -23.48
CA GLN A 146 10.73 -25.47 -24.36
C GLN A 146 9.37 -25.26 -23.66
N LYS A 147 8.93 -26.23 -22.85
CA LYS A 147 7.71 -26.07 -22.06
C LYS A 147 7.85 -24.95 -21.01
N LEU A 148 8.97 -24.89 -20.31
CA LEU A 148 9.25 -23.79 -19.38
C LEU A 148 9.24 -22.43 -20.09
N ALA A 149 9.83 -22.34 -21.29
CA ALA A 149 9.80 -21.13 -22.11
C ALA A 149 8.37 -20.70 -22.49
N SER A 150 7.45 -21.67 -22.74
CA SER A 150 6.03 -21.37 -22.99
C SER A 150 5.30 -20.78 -21.78
N TYR A 151 5.80 -21.01 -20.58
CA TYR A 151 5.33 -20.41 -19.34
C TYR A 151 6.14 -19.16 -18.94
N GLU A 152 6.86 -18.57 -19.89
CA GLU A 152 7.69 -17.37 -19.69
C GLU A 152 8.85 -17.55 -18.70
N VAL A 153 9.31 -18.79 -18.53
CA VAL A 153 10.57 -19.11 -17.84
C VAL A 153 11.66 -19.24 -18.90
N LYS A 154 12.62 -18.32 -18.89
CA LYS A 154 13.68 -18.26 -19.90
C LYS A 154 15.04 -18.36 -19.25
N GLN A 155 15.93 -19.09 -19.90
CA GLN A 155 17.35 -19.17 -19.52
C GLN A 155 18.05 -17.85 -19.82
N ILE A 156 18.92 -17.40 -18.91
CA ILE A 156 19.76 -16.22 -19.11
C ILE A 156 20.97 -16.66 -19.91
N ASP A 157 21.07 -16.15 -21.13
CA ASP A 157 22.23 -16.36 -21.99
C ASP A 157 23.33 -15.36 -21.60
N ALA A 158 24.27 -15.81 -20.77
CA ALA A 158 25.31 -14.97 -20.20
C ALA A 158 26.69 -15.14 -20.88
N LEU A 159 26.95 -16.29 -21.52
CA LEU A 159 28.27 -16.60 -22.05
C LEU A 159 28.72 -15.61 -23.14
N ASN A 160 29.96 -15.12 -23.02
CA ASN A 160 30.56 -14.12 -23.94
C ASN A 160 29.79 -12.80 -24.01
N LYS A 161 28.97 -12.49 -22.99
CA LYS A 161 28.30 -11.19 -22.88
C LYS A 161 28.91 -10.33 -21.78
N PRO A 162 28.74 -9.01 -21.86
CA PRO A 162 29.15 -8.11 -20.77
C PRO A 162 28.48 -8.52 -19.45
N PHE A 163 29.19 -8.44 -18.37
CA PHE A 163 28.65 -8.70 -17.05
C PHE A 163 27.60 -7.65 -16.67
N ASP A 164 26.40 -8.11 -16.29
CA ASP A 164 25.32 -7.27 -15.78
C ASP A 164 24.91 -7.75 -14.39
N PRO A 165 25.11 -6.94 -13.34
CA PRO A 165 24.74 -7.30 -11.97
C PRO A 165 23.25 -7.62 -11.77
N SER A 166 22.38 -7.15 -12.67
CA SER A 166 20.93 -7.42 -12.59
C SER A 166 20.61 -8.88 -12.92
N PHE A 167 21.44 -9.55 -13.73
CA PHE A 167 21.20 -10.90 -14.25
C PHE A 167 22.30 -11.90 -13.87
N HIS A 168 23.47 -11.42 -13.52
CA HIS A 168 24.66 -12.22 -13.29
C HIS A 168 25.20 -12.02 -11.86
N SER A 169 25.75 -13.10 -11.30
CA SER A 169 26.50 -13.10 -10.04
C SER A 169 27.91 -13.58 -10.32
N ALA A 170 28.90 -12.70 -10.27
CA ALA A 170 30.30 -13.07 -10.45
C ALA A 170 30.79 -13.80 -9.20
N ILE A 171 31.36 -15.00 -9.40
CA ILE A 171 31.97 -15.81 -8.34
C ILE A 171 33.49 -15.63 -8.34
N GLU A 172 34.08 -15.52 -9.53
CA GLU A 172 35.51 -15.48 -9.71
C GLU A 172 35.86 -14.56 -10.88
N SER A 173 36.97 -13.82 -10.75
CA SER A 173 37.57 -13.08 -11.85
C SER A 173 38.81 -13.82 -12.33
N VAL A 174 38.95 -14.01 -13.63
CA VAL A 174 40.06 -14.74 -14.27
C VAL A 174 40.65 -13.92 -15.39
N LYS A 175 42.00 -13.99 -15.52
CA LYS A 175 42.68 -13.39 -16.65
C LYS A 175 42.57 -14.31 -17.86
N VAL A 176 41.97 -13.82 -18.93
CA VAL A 176 41.84 -14.53 -20.19
C VAL A 176 42.37 -13.63 -21.31
N ASP A 177 43.40 -14.08 -21.99
CA ASP A 177 44.00 -13.31 -23.09
C ASP A 177 42.99 -13.18 -24.25
N GLY A 178 42.82 -11.97 -24.76
CA GLY A 178 41.98 -11.69 -25.92
C GLY A 178 40.51 -11.48 -25.60
N VAL A 179 40.12 -11.41 -24.33
CA VAL A 179 38.75 -11.10 -23.89
C VAL A 179 38.67 -9.72 -23.24
N GLU A 180 37.67 -8.94 -23.58
CA GLU A 180 37.46 -7.62 -22.96
C GLU A 180 37.24 -7.76 -21.46
N PRO A 181 37.72 -6.84 -20.60
CA PRO A 181 37.41 -6.82 -19.18
C PRO A 181 35.93 -6.80 -18.91
N ASN A 182 35.49 -7.38 -17.77
CA ASN A 182 34.11 -7.50 -17.37
C ASN A 182 33.21 -8.28 -18.36
N THR A 183 33.80 -9.26 -19.08
CA THR A 183 33.03 -10.16 -19.95
C THR A 183 32.87 -11.51 -19.26
N VAL A 184 31.71 -12.14 -19.40
CA VAL A 184 31.45 -13.48 -18.87
C VAL A 184 32.21 -14.52 -19.70
N VAL A 185 33.17 -15.17 -19.09
CA VAL A 185 33.99 -16.20 -19.76
C VAL A 185 33.51 -17.63 -19.52
N GLU A 186 32.84 -17.86 -18.41
CA GLU A 186 32.31 -19.17 -18.07
C GLU A 186 31.00 -19.02 -17.27
N VAL A 187 30.00 -19.89 -17.54
CA VAL A 187 28.77 -20.00 -16.76
C VAL A 187 28.84 -21.26 -15.91
N ILE A 188 28.94 -21.12 -14.60
CA ILE A 188 29.01 -22.24 -13.65
C ILE A 188 27.61 -22.78 -13.33
N ILE A 189 26.68 -21.87 -13.11
CA ILE A 189 25.25 -22.18 -12.90
C ILE A 189 24.42 -21.26 -13.78
N THR A 190 23.56 -21.85 -14.56
CA THR A 190 22.66 -21.12 -15.47
C THR A 190 21.62 -20.35 -14.69
N GLY A 191 21.44 -19.07 -15.00
CA GLY A 191 20.37 -18.25 -14.47
C GLY A 191 19.08 -18.39 -15.26
N TYR A 192 17.98 -18.02 -14.62
CA TYR A 192 16.66 -18.06 -15.23
C TYR A 192 15.86 -16.82 -14.86
N THR A 193 15.04 -16.35 -15.79
CA THR A 193 14.04 -15.31 -15.60
C THR A 193 12.65 -15.92 -15.66
N TYR A 194 11.72 -15.39 -14.90
CA TYR A 194 10.29 -15.71 -14.98
C TYR A 194 9.51 -14.41 -15.19
N LYS A 195 8.87 -14.32 -16.36
CA LYS A 195 8.23 -13.08 -16.80
C LYS A 195 9.25 -11.92 -16.80
N ASP A 196 8.99 -10.89 -15.98
CA ASP A 196 9.82 -9.70 -15.84
C ASP A 196 10.76 -9.72 -14.62
N ARG A 197 10.88 -10.88 -13.93
CA ARG A 197 11.76 -11.06 -12.77
C ARG A 197 12.85 -12.07 -13.00
N VAL A 198 14.01 -11.82 -12.43
CA VAL A 198 15.06 -12.82 -12.31
C VAL A 198 14.68 -13.80 -11.21
N LEU A 199 14.53 -15.09 -11.55
CA LEU A 199 14.35 -16.17 -10.59
C LEU A 199 15.64 -16.47 -9.84
N ARG A 200 16.69 -16.67 -10.63
CA ARG A 200 18.03 -16.94 -10.13
C ARG A 200 19.04 -16.30 -11.09
N PRO A 201 19.99 -15.50 -10.62
CA PRO A 201 21.04 -14.96 -11.49
C PRO A 201 21.96 -16.08 -11.98
N SER A 202 22.56 -15.89 -13.15
CA SER A 202 23.61 -16.78 -13.63
C SER A 202 24.87 -16.61 -12.78
N MET A 203 25.38 -17.70 -12.25
CA MET A 203 26.69 -17.68 -11.56
C MET A 203 27.80 -17.83 -12.60
N VAL A 204 28.65 -16.81 -12.68
CA VAL A 204 29.60 -16.67 -13.78
C VAL A 204 31.00 -16.36 -13.31
N LYS A 205 32.01 -16.71 -14.15
CA LYS A 205 33.33 -16.16 -14.07
C LYS A 205 33.48 -15.02 -15.08
N VAL A 206 34.12 -13.96 -14.68
CA VAL A 206 34.33 -12.74 -15.49
C VAL A 206 35.79 -12.53 -15.80
N SER A 207 36.09 -11.92 -16.95
CA SER A 207 37.43 -11.50 -17.31
C SER A 207 37.83 -10.27 -16.48
N GLU A 208 39.13 -10.26 -16.03
CA GLU A 208 39.75 -9.06 -15.46
C GLU A 208 40.15 -8.07 -16.56
#